data_f22805618fea1b34b903bcd3fe5b734e
#
_entry.id   f22805618fea1b34b903bcd3fe5b734e
#
_cell.length_a   1.000
_cell.length_b   1.000
_cell.length_c   1.000
_cell.angle_alpha   90.00
_cell.angle_beta   90.00
_cell.angle_gamma   90.00
#
_symmetry.space_group_name_H-M   'P 1'
#
loop_
_entity.id
_entity.type
_entity.pdbx_description
1 polymer ?
#
loop_
_entity_poly.entity_id
_entity_poly.type
_entity_poly.pdbx_seq_one_letter_code
_entity_poly.pdbx_strand_id
1 'polypeptide(L)'
;RSPHAHRKVLARAHHGGAKVAEQAIAACKSTAAMWAATSFEERARIFLKAADLLAGPYRAVINAATMLGQSKTVYQAEIDAACELADFLRFNVSYAARLAEQPLSAPGMHNALELRP
;
A
#
# COMPACT_ATOMS: atom_id res chain seq x y z
N ARG A 1 -17.59 -2.50 -13.30
CA ARG A 1 -18.83 -1.74 -13.53
C ARG A 1 -19.21 -0.99 -12.27
N SER A 2 -19.98 0.10 -12.39
CA SER A 2 -20.50 0.81 -11.23
C SER A 2 -21.54 -0.05 -10.48
N PRO A 3 -21.46 -0.18 -9.14
CA PRO A 3 -22.40 -1.00 -8.36
C PRO A 3 -23.83 -0.41 -8.31
N HIS A 4 -23.99 0.89 -8.50
CA HIS A 4 -25.30 1.54 -8.55
C HIS A 4 -25.79 1.85 -9.98
N ALA A 5 -24.99 1.52 -11.00
CA ALA A 5 -25.31 1.70 -12.42
C ALA A 5 -24.63 0.64 -13.27
N HIS A 6 -25.12 -0.61 -13.22
CA HIS A 6 -24.44 -1.80 -13.75
C HIS A 6 -24.12 -1.76 -15.26
N ARG A 7 -24.82 -0.93 -16.04
CA ARG A 7 -24.50 -0.71 -17.45
C ARG A 7 -23.27 0.16 -17.66
N LYS A 8 -22.85 0.93 -16.64
CA LYS A 8 -21.70 1.83 -16.71
C LYS A 8 -20.40 1.06 -16.44
N VAL A 9 -19.56 0.96 -17.44
CA VAL A 9 -18.21 0.40 -17.31
C VAL A 9 -17.30 1.49 -16.77
N LEU A 10 -16.66 1.24 -15.64
CA LEU A 10 -15.70 2.17 -15.01
C LEU A 10 -14.27 1.85 -15.42
N ALA A 11 -13.92 0.58 -15.49
CA ALA A 11 -12.60 0.12 -15.85
C ALA A 11 -12.65 -1.26 -16.50
N ARG A 12 -11.56 -1.64 -17.14
CA ARG A 12 -11.29 -3.01 -17.61
C ARG A 12 -10.04 -3.51 -16.91
N ALA A 13 -10.11 -4.71 -16.33
CA ALA A 13 -9.00 -5.36 -15.68
C ALA A 13 -8.60 -6.62 -16.47
N HIS A 14 -7.31 -6.86 -16.58
CA HIS A 14 -6.77 -8.09 -17.13
C HIS A 14 -6.66 -9.13 -16.00
N HIS A 15 -7.26 -10.29 -16.20
CA HIS A 15 -7.13 -11.41 -15.27
C HIS A 15 -5.88 -12.23 -15.61
N GLY A 16 -4.96 -12.32 -14.66
CA GLY A 16 -3.79 -13.19 -14.78
C GLY A 16 -4.14 -14.62 -14.41
N GLY A 17 -3.74 -15.57 -15.25
CA GLY A 17 -3.75 -17.01 -14.89
C GLY A 17 -2.48 -17.43 -14.15
N ALA A 18 -2.35 -18.74 -13.88
CA ALA A 18 -1.20 -19.32 -13.16
C ALA A 18 0.16 -18.89 -13.73
N LYS A 19 0.30 -18.88 -15.05
CA LYS A 19 1.54 -18.43 -15.73
C LYS A 19 1.93 -16.99 -15.38
N VAL A 20 0.96 -16.08 -15.28
CA VAL A 20 1.22 -14.68 -14.90
C VAL A 20 1.63 -14.58 -13.43
N ALA A 21 1.01 -15.38 -12.56
CA ALA A 21 1.39 -15.45 -11.15
C ALA A 21 2.83 -16.00 -10.99
N GLU A 22 3.19 -17.05 -11.72
CA GLU A 22 4.56 -17.61 -11.72
C GLU A 22 5.59 -16.57 -12.21
N GLN A 23 5.28 -15.82 -13.25
CA GLN A 23 6.14 -14.74 -13.75
C GLN A 23 6.31 -13.63 -12.72
N ALA A 24 5.24 -13.23 -12.02
CA ALA A 24 5.30 -12.23 -10.97
C ALA A 24 6.17 -12.70 -9.80
N ILE A 25 6.01 -13.97 -9.36
CA ILE A 25 6.84 -14.55 -8.30
C ILE A 25 8.31 -14.60 -8.72
N ALA A 26 8.60 -15.01 -9.96
CA ALA A 26 9.96 -15.04 -10.48
C ALA A 26 10.60 -13.64 -10.52
N ALA A 27 9.85 -12.63 -10.94
CA ALA A 27 10.30 -11.24 -10.93
C ALA A 27 10.59 -10.73 -9.51
N CYS A 28 9.72 -11.02 -8.54
CA CYS A 28 9.96 -10.67 -7.14
C CYS A 28 11.22 -11.35 -6.59
N LYS A 29 11.40 -12.65 -6.87
CA LYS A 29 12.59 -13.38 -6.43
C LYS A 29 13.88 -12.84 -7.04
N SER A 30 13.88 -12.49 -8.32
CA SER A 30 15.08 -11.97 -8.99
C SER A 30 15.53 -10.61 -8.48
N THR A 31 14.60 -9.81 -7.93
CA THR A 31 14.88 -8.47 -7.39
C THR A 31 15.05 -8.45 -5.87
N ALA A 32 14.77 -9.54 -5.18
CA ALA A 32 14.76 -9.59 -3.72
C ALA A 32 16.07 -9.15 -3.06
N ALA A 33 17.22 -9.58 -3.58
CA ALA A 33 18.52 -9.22 -3.03
C ALA A 33 18.82 -7.71 -3.19
N MET A 34 18.50 -7.13 -4.32
CA MET A 34 18.64 -5.69 -4.57
C MET A 34 17.71 -4.88 -3.65
N TRP A 35 16.46 -5.31 -3.52
CA TRP A 35 15.51 -4.66 -2.62
C TRP A 35 15.93 -4.76 -1.15
N ALA A 36 16.47 -5.91 -0.73
CA ALA A 36 17.02 -6.11 0.61
C ALA A 36 18.19 -5.18 0.92
N ALA A 37 19.03 -4.90 -0.08
CA ALA A 37 20.17 -3.99 0.05
C ALA A 37 19.77 -2.50 0.01
N THR A 38 18.54 -2.17 -0.39
CA THR A 38 18.02 -0.80 -0.39
C THR A 38 17.82 -0.31 1.04
N SER A 39 18.33 0.87 1.38
CA SER A 39 18.21 1.44 2.72
C SER A 39 16.75 1.63 3.15
N PHE A 40 16.51 1.64 4.47
CA PHE A 40 15.18 1.92 5.00
C PHE A 40 14.67 3.29 4.53
N GLU A 41 15.53 4.30 4.54
CA GLU A 41 15.18 5.66 4.14
C GLU A 41 14.78 5.75 2.67
N GLU A 42 15.45 5.02 1.80
CA GLU A 42 15.09 4.99 0.37
C GLU A 42 13.75 4.31 0.14
N ARG A 43 13.50 3.20 0.82
CA ARG A 43 12.19 2.53 0.78
C ARG A 43 11.08 3.41 1.35
N ALA A 44 11.32 4.03 2.50
CA ALA A 44 10.39 4.94 3.16
C ALA A 44 10.00 6.13 2.27
N ARG A 45 10.96 6.71 1.54
CA ARG A 45 10.68 7.82 0.61
C ARG A 45 9.63 7.48 -0.46
N ILE A 46 9.58 6.23 -0.90
CA ILE A 46 8.58 5.77 -1.87
C ILE A 46 7.18 5.88 -1.29
N PHE A 47 6.98 5.39 -0.06
CA PHE A 47 5.68 5.43 0.63
C PHE A 47 5.27 6.84 1.02
N LEU A 48 6.20 7.65 1.51
CA LEU A 48 5.93 9.06 1.84
C LEU A 48 5.59 9.87 0.59
N LYS A 49 6.29 9.63 -0.53
CA LYS A 49 5.95 10.24 -1.81
C LYS A 49 4.56 9.82 -2.30
N ALA A 50 4.20 8.56 -2.13
CA ALA A 50 2.86 8.08 -2.46
C ALA A 50 1.79 8.77 -1.60
N ALA A 51 2.03 8.95 -0.30
CA ALA A 51 1.14 9.68 0.59
C ALA A 51 0.93 11.14 0.15
N ASP A 52 2.00 11.84 -0.25
CA ASP A 52 1.92 13.21 -0.73
C ASP A 52 1.16 13.33 -2.05
N LEU A 53 1.36 12.38 -2.96
CA LEU A 53 0.60 12.32 -4.21
C LEU A 53 -0.89 12.08 -3.97
N LEU A 54 -1.22 11.18 -3.05
CA LEU A 54 -2.61 10.88 -2.66
C LEU A 54 -3.27 12.08 -1.96
N ALA A 55 -2.60 12.67 -1.00
CA ALA A 55 -3.14 13.80 -0.24
C ALA A 55 -3.23 15.09 -1.09
N GLY A 56 -2.46 15.18 -2.16
CA GLY A 56 -2.38 16.33 -3.05
C GLY A 56 -3.06 16.10 -4.41
N PRO A 57 -2.27 15.94 -5.50
CA PRO A 57 -2.80 15.99 -6.86
C PRO A 57 -3.79 14.88 -7.21
N TYR A 58 -3.70 13.71 -6.56
CA TYR A 58 -4.60 12.59 -6.84
C TYR A 58 -5.80 12.49 -5.90
N ARG A 59 -5.94 13.39 -4.90
CA ARG A 59 -7.00 13.33 -3.90
C ARG A 59 -8.41 13.29 -4.51
N ALA A 60 -8.71 14.22 -5.39
CA ALA A 60 -10.03 14.28 -6.04
C ALA A 60 -10.28 13.06 -6.94
N VAL A 61 -9.25 12.56 -7.62
CA VAL A 61 -9.36 11.41 -8.52
C VAL A 61 -9.64 10.13 -7.72
N ILE A 62 -8.93 9.89 -6.63
CA ILE A 62 -9.14 8.69 -5.80
C ILE A 62 -10.51 8.71 -5.13
N ASN A 63 -10.96 9.88 -4.65
CA ASN A 63 -12.29 10.05 -4.07
C ASN A 63 -13.37 9.77 -5.11
N ALA A 64 -13.27 10.33 -6.30
CA ALA A 64 -14.23 10.09 -7.38
C ALA A 64 -14.26 8.60 -7.78
N ALA A 65 -13.11 7.95 -7.89
CA ALA A 65 -13.01 6.52 -8.20
C ALA A 65 -13.69 5.66 -7.12
N THR A 66 -13.52 6.01 -5.85
CA THR A 66 -14.14 5.33 -4.71
C THR A 66 -15.65 5.54 -4.68
N MET A 67 -16.11 6.75 -4.91
CA MET A 67 -17.56 7.05 -5.02
C MET A 67 -18.24 6.24 -6.15
N LEU A 68 -17.59 6.20 -7.31
CA LEU A 68 -18.14 5.49 -8.48
C LEU A 68 -18.01 3.97 -8.37
N GLY A 69 -16.92 3.48 -7.81
CA GLY A 69 -16.61 2.05 -7.73
C GLY A 69 -17.25 1.34 -6.54
N GLN A 70 -17.54 2.06 -5.47
CA GLN A 70 -18.05 1.50 -4.22
C GLN A 70 -19.36 2.14 -3.74
N SER A 71 -19.97 3.03 -4.51
CA SER A 71 -21.19 3.75 -4.14
C SER A 71 -21.08 4.53 -2.83
N LYS A 72 -19.90 5.04 -2.52
CA LYS A 72 -19.66 5.85 -1.33
C LYS A 72 -20.06 7.31 -1.56
N THR A 73 -20.47 7.98 -0.49
CA THR A 73 -20.63 9.43 -0.47
C THR A 73 -19.28 10.13 -0.54
N VAL A 74 -19.26 11.42 -0.82
CA VAL A 74 -18.01 12.20 -0.82
C VAL A 74 -17.33 12.17 0.56
N TYR A 75 -18.08 12.20 1.64
CA TYR A 75 -17.55 12.09 3.01
C TYR A 75 -16.86 10.75 3.26
N GLN A 76 -17.53 9.65 2.89
CA GLN A 76 -16.96 8.32 3.04
C GLN A 76 -15.71 8.14 2.19
N ALA A 77 -15.72 8.61 0.94
CA ALA A 77 -14.57 8.52 0.06
C ALA A 77 -13.39 9.34 0.59
N GLU A 78 -13.64 10.54 1.10
CA GLU A 78 -12.59 11.40 1.68
C GLU A 78 -11.92 10.74 2.89
N ILE A 79 -12.71 10.14 3.78
CA ILE A 79 -12.16 9.45 4.97
C ILE A 79 -11.40 8.19 4.54
N ASP A 80 -12.07 7.28 3.82
CA ASP A 80 -11.57 5.93 3.60
C ASP A 80 -10.51 5.85 2.48
N ALA A 81 -10.66 6.66 1.44
CA ALA A 81 -9.78 6.59 0.27
C ALA A 81 -8.61 7.58 0.33
N ALA A 82 -8.83 8.84 0.71
CA ALA A 82 -7.77 9.84 0.71
C ALA A 82 -7.06 9.92 2.06
N CYS A 83 -7.80 10.18 3.15
CA CYS A 83 -7.19 10.40 4.46
C CYS A 83 -6.58 9.12 5.02
N GLU A 84 -7.36 8.05 5.10
CA GLU A 84 -6.93 6.80 5.72
C GLU A 84 -5.74 6.17 4.98
N LEU A 85 -5.78 6.09 3.65
CA LEU A 85 -4.68 5.53 2.89
C LEU A 85 -3.38 6.36 3.01
N ALA A 86 -3.49 7.70 2.98
CA ALA A 86 -2.35 8.58 3.19
C ALA A 86 -1.76 8.42 4.60
N ASP A 87 -2.62 8.28 5.61
CA ASP A 87 -2.21 8.05 6.99
C ASP A 87 -1.54 6.69 7.17
N PHE A 88 -2.09 5.61 6.60
CA PHE A 88 -1.44 4.30 6.61
C PHE A 88 -0.03 4.35 6.00
N LEU A 89 0.14 5.02 4.87
CA LEU A 89 1.45 5.16 4.24
C LEU A 89 2.46 5.90 5.13
N ARG A 90 2.02 6.94 5.83
CA ARG A 90 2.88 7.74 6.73
C ARG A 90 3.15 7.03 8.05
N PHE A 91 2.11 6.55 8.72
CA PHE A 91 2.23 5.90 10.02
C PHE A 91 2.98 4.57 9.94
N ASN A 92 2.75 3.76 8.90
CA ASN A 92 3.46 2.50 8.74
C ASN A 92 4.97 2.70 8.50
N VAL A 93 5.40 3.77 7.85
CA VAL A 93 6.83 4.15 7.78
C VAL A 93 7.37 4.44 9.18
N SER A 94 6.64 5.23 9.98
CA SER A 94 7.04 5.54 11.37
C SER A 94 7.09 4.29 12.25
N TYR A 95 6.11 3.40 12.11
CA TYR A 95 6.07 2.15 12.89
C TYR A 95 7.19 1.19 12.47
N ALA A 96 7.48 1.07 11.18
CA ALA A 96 8.56 0.24 10.69
C ALA A 96 9.94 0.72 11.20
N ALA A 97 10.16 2.03 11.28
CA ALA A 97 11.37 2.59 11.87
C ALA A 97 11.53 2.18 13.34
N ARG A 98 10.46 2.27 14.12
CA ARG A 98 10.48 1.88 15.56
C ARG A 98 10.68 0.37 15.76
N LEU A 99 10.06 -0.46 14.91
CA LEU A 99 10.22 -1.91 15.00
C LEU A 99 11.66 -2.36 14.70
N ALA A 100 12.39 -1.64 13.84
CA ALA A 100 13.80 -1.93 13.55
C ALA A 100 14.73 -1.62 14.75
N GLU A 101 14.30 -0.74 15.68
CA GLU A 101 15.14 -0.28 16.81
C GLU A 101 14.96 -1.13 18.08
N GLN A 102 13.85 -1.82 18.27
CA GLN A 102 13.54 -2.47 19.56
C GLN A 102 12.86 -3.84 19.40
N PRO A 103 13.60 -4.94 19.57
CA PRO A 103 12.97 -6.22 19.81
C PRO A 103 12.26 -6.20 21.18
N LEU A 104 10.98 -6.58 21.21
CA LEU A 104 10.24 -6.78 22.46
C LEU A 104 10.81 -8.00 23.18
N SER A 105 11.42 -7.80 24.34
CA SER A 105 11.88 -8.89 25.19
C SER A 105 11.22 -8.81 26.56
N ALA A 106 10.99 -9.98 27.18
CA ALA A 106 10.51 -10.13 28.55
C ALA A 106 11.50 -10.97 29.34
N PRO A 107 11.49 -10.89 30.69
CA PRO A 107 12.37 -11.73 31.52
C PRO A 107 12.20 -13.22 31.18
N GLY A 108 13.31 -13.89 30.89
CA GLY A 108 13.33 -15.31 30.50
C GLY A 108 13.00 -15.62 29.03
N MET A 109 12.75 -14.60 28.20
CA MET A 109 12.51 -14.76 26.77
C MET A 109 13.46 -13.92 25.96
N HIS A 110 13.96 -14.50 24.85
CA HIS A 110 14.71 -13.78 23.81
C HIS A 110 13.84 -13.67 22.57
N ASN A 111 13.46 -12.45 22.19
CA ASN A 111 12.73 -12.16 20.98
C ASN A 111 13.68 -11.49 19.97
N ALA A 112 13.66 -11.98 18.74
CA ALA A 112 14.36 -11.37 17.63
C ALA A 112 13.37 -10.94 16.56
N LEU A 113 13.54 -9.72 16.02
CA LEU A 113 12.81 -9.24 14.86
C LEU A 113 13.71 -9.34 13.63
N GLU A 114 13.23 -10.00 12.62
CA GLU A 114 13.89 -10.07 11.32
C GLU A 114 13.06 -9.30 10.30
N LEU A 115 13.64 -8.24 9.75
CA LEU A 115 13.01 -7.46 8.68
C LEU A 115 13.32 -8.15 7.35
N ARG A 116 12.31 -8.77 6.77
CA ARG A 116 12.38 -9.36 5.43
C ARG A 116 11.75 -8.40 4.44
N PRO A 117 12.53 -7.83 3.53
CA PRO A 117 12.02 -6.90 2.52
C PRO A 117 11.22 -7.62 1.42
#